data_bcf512fc286068bcb048f0ecfa4d69f2
#
_entry.id   bcf512fc286068bcb048f0ecfa4d69f2
#
_cell.length_a   1.000
_cell.length_b   1.000
_cell.length_c   1.000
_cell.angle_alpha   90.00
_cell.angle_beta   90.00
_cell.angle_gamma   90.00
#
_symmetry.space_group_name_H-M   'P 1'
#
loop_
_entity.id
_entity.type
_entity.pdbx_description
1 polymer ?
#
loop_
_entity_poly.entity_id
_entity_poly.type
_entity_poly.pdbx_seq_one_letter_code
_entity_poly.pdbx_strand_id
1 'polypeptide(L)'
;MKLLMLCREPRLYSCQRLKEAAKRQGHEMDILDPNRCLLKLSQNPPHFQIFYQENSESKPYLLPDYDTVLPRFGTTSTQMGCAVLQHFEGKGAFCLNSSQAFLNARDKWKSLQVLLNAGVRVPNSLLSGGEVLAQATVSHISSPTILKTLNGSQGIGVILAEKPQSAVSIMEAFKQSNISMLQQDFIEEAGNADIRCFVIGDQVVATMQRIGQDGEFRANCHRGGKTEKITLSDDEKQIAIRATKAIGLDVAGVDLIHSKNGLLVLEVNASPGLEMIEKTSGIDIATQIIVYVETAISCHVK
;
A
#
# COMPACT_ATOMS: atom_id res chain seq x y z
N MET A 1 -9.69 -16.54 17.97
CA MET A 1 -10.20 -15.23 17.58
C MET A 1 -11.03 -15.34 16.32
N LYS A 2 -12.00 -14.46 16.16
CA LYS A 2 -12.78 -14.31 14.93
C LYS A 2 -12.22 -13.16 14.10
N LEU A 3 -11.62 -13.48 12.97
CA LEU A 3 -10.95 -12.53 12.08
C LEU A 3 -11.84 -12.21 10.87
N LEU A 4 -11.77 -11.01 10.36
CA LEU A 4 -12.36 -10.61 9.09
C LEU A 4 -11.29 -10.12 8.13
N MET A 5 -11.25 -10.65 6.93
CA MET A 5 -10.46 -10.08 5.83
C MET A 5 -11.39 -9.35 4.86
N LEU A 6 -11.14 -8.07 4.64
CA LEU A 6 -11.86 -7.29 3.62
C LEU A 6 -11.13 -7.43 2.27
N CYS A 7 -11.70 -8.20 1.34
CA CYS A 7 -11.10 -8.50 0.05
C CYS A 7 -12.15 -8.78 -1.03
N ARG A 8 -11.96 -8.21 -2.24
CA ARG A 8 -12.80 -8.51 -3.42
C ARG A 8 -12.43 -9.82 -4.11
N GLU A 9 -11.15 -10.20 -4.02
CA GLU A 9 -10.57 -11.31 -4.79
C GLU A 9 -10.00 -12.35 -3.83
N PRO A 10 -10.85 -13.16 -3.17
CA PRO A 10 -10.41 -14.11 -2.15
C PRO A 10 -9.48 -15.20 -2.68
N ARG A 11 -9.44 -15.41 -4.01
CA ARG A 11 -8.58 -16.41 -4.66
C ARG A 11 -7.12 -15.98 -4.78
N LEU A 12 -6.81 -14.69 -4.56
CA LEU A 12 -5.43 -14.21 -4.59
C LEU A 12 -4.54 -14.96 -3.59
N TYR A 13 -3.31 -15.24 -4.01
CA TYR A 13 -2.31 -15.94 -3.20
C TYR A 13 -2.25 -15.40 -1.77
N SER A 14 -2.09 -14.08 -1.60
CA SER A 14 -1.98 -13.45 -0.28
C SER A 14 -3.21 -13.72 0.60
N CYS A 15 -4.41 -13.73 0.03
CA CYS A 15 -5.65 -13.98 0.78
C CYS A 15 -5.73 -15.44 1.23
N GLN A 16 -5.38 -16.37 0.36
CA GLN A 16 -5.36 -17.79 0.70
C GLN A 16 -4.31 -18.09 1.78
N ARG A 17 -3.10 -17.54 1.64
CA ARG A 17 -2.01 -17.70 2.61
C ARG A 17 -2.40 -17.19 4.00
N LEU A 18 -3.00 -15.99 4.09
CA LEU A 18 -3.48 -15.44 5.37
C LEU A 18 -4.59 -16.29 5.99
N LYS A 19 -5.54 -16.79 5.18
CA LYS A 19 -6.61 -17.68 5.66
C LYS A 19 -6.04 -18.98 6.19
N GLU A 20 -5.10 -19.59 5.47
CA GLU A 20 -4.41 -20.81 5.91
C GLU A 20 -3.60 -20.59 7.19
N ALA A 21 -2.87 -19.48 7.28
CA ALA A 21 -2.11 -19.12 8.47
C ALA A 21 -3.02 -18.93 9.68
N ALA A 22 -4.13 -18.19 9.54
CA ALA A 22 -5.11 -18.03 10.60
C ALA A 22 -5.67 -19.39 11.09
N LYS A 23 -6.05 -20.27 10.16
CA LYS A 23 -6.54 -21.61 10.49
C LYS A 23 -5.48 -22.43 11.23
N ARG A 24 -4.20 -22.37 10.82
CA ARG A 24 -3.10 -23.08 11.50
C ARG A 24 -2.86 -22.59 12.92
N GLN A 25 -3.12 -21.29 13.18
CA GLN A 25 -3.06 -20.67 14.51
C GLN A 25 -4.37 -20.83 15.32
N GLY A 26 -5.33 -21.65 14.84
CA GLY A 26 -6.58 -21.92 15.54
C GLY A 26 -7.60 -20.79 15.48
N HIS A 27 -7.54 -19.93 14.47
CA HIS A 27 -8.47 -18.82 14.28
C HIS A 27 -9.46 -19.09 13.14
N GLU A 28 -10.64 -18.48 13.25
CA GLU A 28 -11.63 -18.43 12.17
C GLU A 28 -11.46 -17.14 11.39
N MET A 29 -11.46 -17.20 10.05
CA MET A 29 -11.33 -16.02 9.20
C MET A 29 -12.41 -16.02 8.12
N ASP A 30 -13.30 -15.02 8.21
CA ASP A 30 -14.24 -14.67 7.15
C ASP A 30 -13.56 -13.79 6.11
N ILE A 31 -13.98 -13.88 4.84
CA ILE A 31 -13.49 -13.02 3.76
C ILE A 31 -14.70 -12.38 3.08
N LEU A 32 -14.80 -11.06 3.16
CA LEU A 32 -15.93 -10.31 2.64
C LEU A 32 -15.49 -9.18 1.70
N ASP A 33 -16.26 -8.94 0.65
CA ASP A 33 -16.06 -7.79 -0.24
C ASP A 33 -16.62 -6.52 0.41
N PRO A 34 -15.79 -5.51 0.73
CA PRO A 34 -16.28 -4.28 1.37
C PRO A 34 -17.32 -3.53 0.54
N ASN A 35 -17.32 -3.70 -0.82
CA ASN A 35 -18.31 -3.04 -1.67
C ASN A 35 -19.73 -3.64 -1.55
N ARG A 36 -19.87 -4.76 -0.84
CA ARG A 36 -21.17 -5.38 -0.52
C ARG A 36 -21.67 -5.05 0.88
N CYS A 37 -20.97 -4.18 1.59
CA CYS A 37 -21.37 -3.71 2.91
C CYS A 37 -22.35 -2.53 2.80
N LEU A 38 -23.32 -2.49 3.69
CA LEU A 38 -24.19 -1.34 3.95
C LEU A 38 -23.89 -0.86 5.36
N LEU A 39 -23.50 0.40 5.48
CA LEU A 39 -23.10 1.02 6.74
C LEU A 39 -24.25 1.87 7.28
N LYS A 40 -24.54 1.71 8.56
CA LYS A 40 -25.56 2.51 9.22
C LYS A 40 -24.98 3.15 10.49
N LEU A 41 -25.16 4.44 10.62
CA LEU A 41 -24.90 5.20 11.82
C LEU A 41 -26.23 5.47 12.55
N SER A 42 -26.24 5.28 13.85
CA SER A 42 -27.40 5.55 14.70
C SER A 42 -27.01 6.41 15.89
N GLN A 43 -27.83 7.40 16.23
CA GLN A 43 -27.62 8.23 17.42
C GLN A 43 -27.71 7.40 18.70
N ASN A 44 -28.64 6.44 18.74
CA ASN A 44 -28.78 5.50 19.84
C ASN A 44 -28.00 4.21 19.59
N PRO A 45 -27.45 3.56 20.62
CA PRO A 45 -26.75 2.28 20.48
C PRO A 45 -27.59 1.19 19.81
N PRO A 46 -26.97 0.32 18.99
CA PRO A 46 -25.57 0.35 18.59
C PRO A 46 -25.31 1.44 17.54
N HIS A 47 -24.28 2.29 17.79
CA HIS A 47 -23.98 3.44 16.95
C HIS A 47 -23.49 3.05 15.55
N PHE A 48 -22.71 1.98 15.46
CA PHE A 48 -22.11 1.48 14.23
C PHE A 48 -22.67 0.11 13.88
N GLN A 49 -23.40 0.01 12.77
CA GLN A 49 -23.96 -1.23 12.27
C GLN A 49 -23.47 -1.48 10.84
N ILE A 50 -23.06 -2.72 10.55
CA ILE A 50 -22.57 -3.13 9.24
C ILE A 50 -23.44 -4.29 8.79
N PHE A 51 -24.13 -4.14 7.67
CA PHE A 51 -24.88 -5.20 7.02
C PHE A 51 -24.12 -5.66 5.78
N TYR A 52 -24.23 -6.93 5.46
CA TYR A 52 -23.60 -7.53 4.29
C TYR A 52 -24.64 -8.16 3.39
N GLN A 53 -24.51 -7.93 2.08
CA GLN A 53 -25.35 -8.52 1.06
C GLN A 53 -24.52 -9.45 0.17
N GLU A 54 -24.78 -10.77 0.24
CA GLU A 54 -23.98 -11.79 -0.48
C GLU A 54 -24.10 -11.68 -2.01
N ASN A 55 -25.30 -11.36 -2.49
CA ASN A 55 -25.61 -11.17 -3.91
C ASN A 55 -26.77 -10.19 -4.08
N SER A 56 -27.09 -9.80 -5.31
CA SER A 56 -28.15 -8.84 -5.62
C SER A 56 -29.57 -9.28 -5.20
N GLU A 57 -29.79 -10.59 -4.99
CA GLU A 57 -31.09 -11.15 -4.66
C GLU A 57 -31.23 -11.42 -3.16
N SER A 58 -30.13 -11.51 -2.41
CA SER A 58 -30.15 -11.75 -0.98
C SER A 58 -30.53 -10.49 -0.20
N LYS A 59 -31.20 -10.67 0.95
CA LYS A 59 -31.41 -9.55 1.90
C LYS A 59 -30.12 -9.31 2.68
N PRO A 60 -29.73 -8.03 2.91
CA PRO A 60 -28.62 -7.73 3.78
C PRO A 60 -28.85 -8.26 5.20
N TYR A 61 -27.85 -8.91 5.79
CA TYR A 61 -27.86 -9.36 7.18
C TYR A 61 -26.82 -8.60 8.01
N LEU A 62 -27.08 -8.43 9.30
CA LEU A 62 -26.16 -7.76 10.23
C LEU A 62 -24.92 -8.63 10.43
N LEU A 63 -23.74 -8.04 10.21
CA LEU A 63 -22.47 -8.73 10.50
C LEU A 63 -22.26 -8.88 12.01
N PRO A 64 -21.69 -10.00 12.44
CA PRO A 64 -21.26 -10.18 13.82
C PRO A 64 -20.06 -9.27 14.14
N ASP A 65 -19.69 -9.26 15.42
CA ASP A 65 -18.45 -8.64 15.85
C ASP A 65 -17.24 -9.50 15.47
N TYR A 66 -16.14 -8.84 15.18
CA TYR A 66 -14.83 -9.45 14.88
C TYR A 66 -13.78 -8.87 15.82
N ASP A 67 -12.85 -9.71 16.24
CA ASP A 67 -11.72 -9.30 17.09
C ASP A 67 -10.73 -8.46 16.27
N THR A 68 -10.54 -8.82 15.00
CA THR A 68 -9.61 -8.14 14.10
C THR A 68 -10.16 -8.07 12.67
N VAL A 69 -9.83 -6.96 11.99
CA VAL A 69 -10.14 -6.75 10.58
C VAL A 69 -8.84 -6.47 9.79
N LEU A 70 -8.60 -7.27 8.75
CA LEU A 70 -7.43 -7.14 7.86
C LEU A 70 -7.86 -6.56 6.50
N PRO A 71 -7.42 -5.34 6.13
CA PRO A 71 -7.69 -4.78 4.81
C PRO A 71 -6.77 -5.41 3.74
N ARG A 72 -7.38 -6.08 2.77
CA ARG A 72 -6.71 -6.67 1.61
C ARG A 72 -7.37 -6.24 0.28
N PHE A 73 -7.86 -5.03 0.23
CA PHE A 73 -8.53 -4.48 -0.94
C PHE A 73 -7.62 -3.55 -1.76
N GLY A 74 -7.90 -3.48 -3.06
CA GLY A 74 -7.18 -2.64 -4.02
C GLY A 74 -7.75 -1.21 -4.12
N THR A 75 -7.23 -0.45 -5.10
CA THR A 75 -7.58 0.98 -5.33
C THR A 75 -9.07 1.21 -5.58
N THR A 76 -9.74 0.31 -6.31
CA THR A 76 -11.17 0.42 -6.66
C THR A 76 -12.10 0.28 -5.46
N SER A 77 -11.63 -0.27 -4.33
CA SER A 77 -12.42 -0.45 -3.11
C SER A 77 -11.90 0.39 -1.94
N THR A 78 -10.95 1.31 -2.17
CA THR A 78 -10.31 2.06 -1.08
C THR A 78 -11.33 2.87 -0.30
N GLN A 79 -12.21 3.62 -0.95
CA GLN A 79 -13.18 4.47 -0.27
C GLN A 79 -14.14 3.65 0.62
N MET A 80 -14.80 2.66 0.03
CA MET A 80 -15.75 1.83 0.79
C MET A 80 -15.05 0.93 1.81
N GLY A 81 -13.89 0.37 1.45
CA GLY A 81 -13.09 -0.45 2.36
C GLY A 81 -12.65 0.30 3.60
N CYS A 82 -12.17 1.54 3.45
CA CYS A 82 -11.80 2.39 4.60
C CYS A 82 -13.02 2.82 5.41
N ALA A 83 -14.17 3.08 4.79
CA ALA A 83 -15.40 3.37 5.53
C ALA A 83 -15.87 2.17 6.37
N VAL A 84 -15.75 0.93 5.83
CA VAL A 84 -16.03 -0.30 6.60
C VAL A 84 -15.04 -0.47 7.75
N LEU A 85 -13.73 -0.23 7.52
CA LEU A 85 -12.72 -0.26 8.58
C LEU A 85 -13.05 0.72 9.70
N GLN A 86 -13.40 1.98 9.37
CA GLN A 86 -13.78 2.98 10.38
C GLN A 86 -14.99 2.56 11.22
N HIS A 87 -15.96 1.85 10.63
CA HIS A 87 -17.08 1.30 11.39
C HIS A 87 -16.61 0.22 12.38
N PHE A 88 -15.70 -0.66 11.96
CA PHE A 88 -15.13 -1.67 12.86
C PHE A 88 -14.25 -1.04 13.94
N GLU A 89 -13.44 -0.04 13.60
CA GLU A 89 -12.69 0.77 14.60
C GLU A 89 -13.64 1.42 15.61
N GLY A 90 -14.74 2.01 15.14
CA GLY A 90 -15.78 2.58 16.01
C GLY A 90 -16.51 1.56 16.87
N LYS A 91 -16.51 0.27 16.52
CA LYS A 91 -17.00 -0.86 17.33
C LYS A 91 -15.94 -1.41 18.28
N GLY A 92 -14.69 -0.93 18.22
CA GLY A 92 -13.57 -1.38 19.05
C GLY A 92 -12.79 -2.57 18.50
N ALA A 93 -13.01 -2.99 17.25
CA ALA A 93 -12.22 -4.02 16.62
C ALA A 93 -10.81 -3.51 16.28
N PHE A 94 -9.81 -4.37 16.47
CA PHE A 94 -8.45 -4.08 16.03
C PHE A 94 -8.34 -4.18 14.50
N CYS A 95 -7.94 -3.11 13.83
CA CYS A 95 -7.77 -3.08 12.37
C CYS A 95 -6.29 -3.05 12.00
N LEU A 96 -5.84 -4.06 11.27
CA LEU A 96 -4.46 -4.20 10.81
C LEU A 96 -4.40 -4.07 9.27
N ASN A 97 -4.12 -2.93 8.69
CA ASN A 97 -3.83 -1.61 9.28
C ASN A 97 -5.10 -0.78 9.54
N SER A 98 -4.96 0.34 10.27
CA SER A 98 -6.06 1.28 10.48
C SER A 98 -6.51 1.95 9.17
N SER A 99 -7.77 2.41 9.16
CA SER A 99 -8.35 3.12 8.02
C SER A 99 -7.58 4.39 7.64
N GLN A 100 -7.15 5.17 8.64
CA GLN A 100 -6.41 6.41 8.40
C GLN A 100 -5.01 6.15 7.84
N ALA A 101 -4.29 5.18 8.38
CA ALA A 101 -2.97 4.78 7.87
C ALA A 101 -3.07 4.23 6.43
N PHE A 102 -4.12 3.45 6.17
CA PHE A 102 -4.39 2.94 4.83
C PHE A 102 -4.62 4.08 3.81
N LEU A 103 -5.43 5.09 4.17
CA LEU A 103 -5.67 6.27 3.34
C LEU A 103 -4.39 7.10 3.13
N ASN A 104 -3.57 7.28 4.17
CA ASN A 104 -2.29 7.99 4.04
C ASN A 104 -1.36 7.30 3.05
N ALA A 105 -1.30 5.96 3.08
CA ALA A 105 -0.47 5.17 2.16
C ALA A 105 -1.00 5.20 0.72
N ARG A 106 -2.32 5.32 0.53
CA ARG A 106 -2.95 5.32 -0.81
C ARG A 106 -2.81 6.63 -1.55
N ASP A 107 -2.67 7.74 -0.87
CA ASP A 107 -2.42 9.05 -1.46
C ASP A 107 -0.91 9.26 -1.63
N LYS A 108 -0.41 9.16 -2.86
CA LYS A 108 1.02 9.27 -3.15
C LYS A 108 1.62 10.60 -2.69
N TRP A 109 0.91 11.72 -2.90
CA TRP A 109 1.43 13.02 -2.49
C TRP A 109 1.46 13.17 -0.97
N LYS A 110 0.36 12.84 -0.30
CA LYS A 110 0.27 12.86 1.16
C LYS A 110 1.31 11.94 1.80
N SER A 111 1.49 10.74 1.25
CA SER A 111 2.52 9.79 1.71
C SER A 111 3.92 10.42 1.68
N LEU A 112 4.30 11.06 0.57
CA LEU A 112 5.60 11.73 0.44
C LEU A 112 5.76 12.88 1.46
N GLN A 113 4.72 13.69 1.68
CA GLN A 113 4.74 14.77 2.68
C GLN A 113 4.93 14.22 4.10
N VAL A 114 4.20 13.15 4.45
CA VAL A 114 4.32 12.49 5.76
C VAL A 114 5.74 11.93 5.96
N LEU A 115 6.28 11.26 4.96
CA LEU A 115 7.63 10.71 5.00
C LEU A 115 8.70 11.78 5.19
N LEU A 116 8.64 12.88 4.42
CA LEU A 116 9.57 14.00 4.57
C LEU A 116 9.49 14.65 5.95
N ASN A 117 8.29 14.87 6.48
CA ASN A 117 8.09 15.42 7.83
C ASN A 117 8.68 14.52 8.93
N ALA A 118 8.75 13.22 8.69
CA ALA A 118 9.39 12.24 9.58
C ALA A 118 10.90 12.07 9.34
N GLY A 119 11.50 12.91 8.49
CA GLY A 119 12.93 12.84 8.15
C GLY A 119 13.30 11.64 7.28
N VAL A 120 12.32 11.00 6.62
CA VAL A 120 12.55 9.91 5.67
C VAL A 120 12.79 10.51 4.29
N ARG A 121 13.89 10.10 3.66
CA ARG A 121 14.28 10.61 2.35
C ARG A 121 13.44 9.99 1.24
N VAL A 122 12.97 10.83 0.34
CA VAL A 122 12.19 10.46 -0.86
C VAL A 122 12.79 11.18 -2.08
N PRO A 123 12.55 10.71 -3.31
CA PRO A 123 12.95 11.47 -4.50
C PRO A 123 12.27 12.83 -4.54
N ASN A 124 12.97 13.85 -5.07
CA ASN A 124 12.33 15.16 -5.28
C ASN A 124 11.07 14.98 -6.10
N SER A 125 10.02 15.64 -5.67
CA SER A 125 8.68 15.45 -6.23
C SER A 125 7.95 16.76 -6.34
N LEU A 126 7.15 16.90 -7.39
CA LEU A 126 6.36 18.08 -7.68
C LEU A 126 4.91 17.68 -7.98
N LEU A 127 3.96 18.39 -7.39
CA LEU A 127 2.54 18.32 -7.73
C LEU A 127 2.05 19.72 -8.09
N SER A 128 1.43 19.88 -9.25
CA SER A 128 0.86 21.14 -9.68
C SER A 128 -0.67 21.12 -9.64
N GLY A 129 -1.26 22.25 -9.26
CA GLY A 129 -2.70 22.46 -9.39
C GLY A 129 -3.15 22.59 -10.86
N GLY A 130 -4.44 22.37 -11.10
CA GLY A 130 -5.03 22.35 -12.45
C GLY A 130 -4.84 23.62 -13.26
N GLU A 131 -4.68 24.79 -12.62
CA GLU A 131 -4.47 26.08 -13.29
C GLU A 131 -3.00 26.38 -13.63
N VAL A 132 -2.05 25.60 -13.08
CA VAL A 132 -0.64 25.78 -13.39
C VAL A 132 -0.32 25.24 -14.79
N LEU A 133 0.38 26.00 -15.60
CA LEU A 133 0.82 25.55 -16.92
C LEU A 133 1.88 24.45 -16.78
N ALA A 134 1.76 23.39 -17.57
CA ALA A 134 2.72 22.28 -17.56
C ALA A 134 4.15 22.78 -17.87
N GLN A 135 4.30 23.72 -18.77
CA GLN A 135 5.58 24.35 -19.11
C GLN A 135 6.27 25.00 -17.89
N ALA A 136 5.51 25.55 -16.94
CA ALA A 136 6.09 26.16 -15.74
C ALA A 136 6.69 25.14 -14.76
N THR A 137 6.27 23.87 -14.83
CA THR A 137 6.71 22.85 -13.88
C THR A 137 8.07 22.25 -14.23
N VAL A 138 8.45 22.20 -15.52
CA VAL A 138 9.68 21.51 -15.98
C VAL A 138 10.97 22.19 -15.54
N SER A 139 10.93 23.43 -15.08
CA SER A 139 12.09 24.13 -14.50
C SER A 139 12.32 23.81 -13.02
N HIS A 140 11.38 23.15 -12.37
CA HIS A 140 11.44 22.83 -10.94
C HIS A 140 11.76 21.37 -10.63
N ILE A 141 11.94 20.53 -11.64
CA ILE A 141 12.30 19.13 -11.49
C ILE A 141 13.34 18.72 -12.53
N SER A 142 14.16 17.72 -12.21
CA SER A 142 15.19 17.23 -13.12
C SER A 142 14.61 16.55 -14.36
N SER A 143 15.42 16.43 -15.40
CA SER A 143 15.13 15.62 -16.59
C SER A 143 16.27 14.62 -16.77
N PRO A 144 15.98 13.34 -17.00
CA PRO A 144 14.66 12.71 -17.15
C PRO A 144 13.77 12.78 -15.91
N THR A 145 12.44 12.72 -16.06
CA THR A 145 11.48 12.76 -14.96
C THR A 145 10.47 11.61 -15.05
N ILE A 146 10.02 11.15 -13.91
CA ILE A 146 8.92 10.17 -13.80
C ILE A 146 7.61 10.91 -13.57
N LEU A 147 6.62 10.62 -14.39
CA LEU A 147 5.25 11.08 -14.25
C LEU A 147 4.40 9.93 -13.69
N LYS A 148 3.65 10.18 -12.62
CA LYS A 148 2.82 9.16 -11.97
C LYS A 148 1.40 9.68 -11.78
N THR A 149 0.38 8.91 -12.14
CA THR A 149 -0.99 9.21 -11.73
C THR A 149 -1.11 9.02 -10.21
N LEU A 150 -1.86 9.90 -9.53
CA LEU A 150 -2.01 9.85 -8.07
C LEU A 150 -2.67 8.54 -7.61
N ASN A 151 -3.62 8.01 -8.38
CA ASN A 151 -4.43 6.84 -8.03
C ASN A 151 -4.00 5.54 -8.73
N GLY A 152 -2.79 5.46 -9.29
CA GLY A 152 -2.27 4.27 -9.95
C GLY A 152 -1.71 3.22 -8.96
N SER A 153 -1.67 1.96 -9.40
CA SER A 153 -1.01 0.86 -8.69
C SER A 153 -0.30 -0.07 -9.67
N GLN A 154 0.61 -0.91 -9.20
CA GLN A 154 1.33 -1.93 -9.98
C GLN A 154 2.09 -1.37 -11.19
N GLY A 155 2.58 -0.12 -11.11
CA GLY A 155 3.28 0.55 -12.21
C GLY A 155 2.38 1.02 -13.36
N ILE A 156 1.04 0.91 -13.21
CA ILE A 156 0.09 1.51 -14.17
C ILE A 156 0.05 3.01 -13.92
N GLY A 157 0.11 3.80 -15.01
CA GLY A 157 0.14 5.27 -14.92
C GLY A 157 1.50 5.83 -14.48
N VAL A 158 2.59 5.06 -14.62
CA VAL A 158 3.96 5.52 -14.42
C VAL A 158 4.66 5.64 -15.78
N ILE A 159 5.13 6.83 -16.12
CA ILE A 159 5.69 7.16 -17.43
C ILE A 159 7.05 7.85 -17.22
N LEU A 160 8.07 7.42 -17.96
CA LEU A 160 9.36 8.10 -18.05
C LEU A 160 9.27 9.15 -19.16
N ALA A 161 9.50 10.40 -18.83
CA ALA A 161 9.66 11.50 -19.77
C ALA A 161 11.15 11.87 -19.86
N GLU A 162 11.79 11.45 -20.94
CA GLU A 162 13.24 11.65 -21.14
C GLU A 162 13.60 13.12 -21.35
N LYS A 163 12.70 13.91 -21.93
CA LYS A 163 12.90 15.33 -22.26
C LYS A 163 11.81 16.20 -21.62
N PRO A 164 12.13 17.45 -21.23
CA PRO A 164 11.16 18.37 -20.66
C PRO A 164 9.91 18.55 -21.54
N GLN A 165 10.07 18.64 -22.86
CA GLN A 165 8.94 18.80 -23.79
C GLN A 165 8.02 17.60 -23.80
N SER A 166 8.56 16.37 -23.65
CA SER A 166 7.75 15.16 -23.53
C SER A 166 6.92 15.18 -22.24
N ALA A 167 7.53 15.62 -21.12
CA ALA A 167 6.82 15.76 -19.85
C ALA A 167 5.66 16.76 -19.97
N VAL A 168 5.88 17.92 -20.59
CA VAL A 168 4.83 18.95 -20.84
C VAL A 168 3.68 18.34 -21.64
N SER A 169 3.96 17.71 -22.79
CA SER A 169 2.93 17.14 -23.67
C SER A 169 2.10 16.07 -22.96
N ILE A 170 2.75 15.21 -22.16
CA ILE A 170 2.06 14.16 -21.39
C ILE A 170 1.16 14.82 -20.33
N MET A 171 1.67 15.79 -19.58
CA MET A 171 0.90 16.47 -18.53
C MET A 171 -0.31 17.19 -19.10
N GLU A 172 -0.17 17.87 -20.23
CA GLU A 172 -1.26 18.57 -20.91
C GLU A 172 -2.35 17.58 -21.36
N ALA A 173 -1.96 16.43 -21.94
CA ALA A 173 -2.91 15.38 -22.34
C ALA A 173 -3.69 14.82 -21.14
N PHE A 174 -3.05 14.54 -20.02
CA PHE A 174 -3.72 14.04 -18.80
C PHE A 174 -4.58 15.13 -18.14
N LYS A 175 -4.14 16.39 -18.18
CA LYS A 175 -4.91 17.53 -17.66
C LYS A 175 -6.25 17.69 -18.40
N GLN A 176 -6.30 17.50 -19.71
CA GLN A 176 -7.56 17.52 -20.49
C GLN A 176 -8.55 16.47 -19.99
N SER A 177 -8.06 15.37 -19.43
CA SER A 177 -8.89 14.30 -18.86
C SER A 177 -9.12 14.47 -17.34
N ASN A 178 -8.81 15.62 -16.76
CA ASN A 178 -8.87 15.90 -15.30
C ASN A 178 -8.06 14.90 -14.45
N ILE A 179 -6.95 14.37 -14.98
CA ILE A 179 -6.08 13.46 -14.25
C ILE A 179 -4.85 14.22 -13.76
N SER A 180 -4.74 14.38 -12.46
CA SER A 180 -3.56 14.98 -11.81
C SER A 180 -2.37 14.02 -11.85
N MET A 181 -1.20 14.55 -12.17
CA MET A 181 0.04 13.78 -12.20
C MET A 181 1.06 14.34 -11.20
N LEU A 182 1.71 13.42 -10.51
CA LEU A 182 2.90 13.66 -9.72
C LEU A 182 4.12 13.59 -10.66
N GLN A 183 4.99 14.59 -10.63
CA GLN A 183 6.33 14.55 -11.23
C GLN A 183 7.32 14.14 -10.15
N GLN A 184 8.31 13.33 -10.52
CA GLN A 184 9.33 12.86 -9.58
C GLN A 184 10.67 12.69 -10.31
N ASP A 185 11.78 13.01 -9.64
CA ASP A 185 13.11 12.77 -10.21
C ASP A 185 13.27 11.31 -10.62
N PHE A 186 13.83 11.10 -11.81
CA PHE A 186 14.28 9.78 -12.22
C PHE A 186 15.63 9.48 -11.55
N ILE A 187 15.72 8.37 -10.84
CA ILE A 187 16.94 7.95 -10.13
C ILE A 187 17.72 7.00 -11.06
N GLU A 188 18.58 7.60 -11.88
CA GLU A 188 19.31 6.91 -12.93
C GLU A 188 20.26 5.83 -12.37
N GLU A 189 20.85 6.08 -11.19
CA GLU A 189 21.81 5.18 -10.54
C GLU A 189 21.21 3.85 -10.12
N ALA A 190 19.90 3.79 -9.95
CA ALA A 190 19.21 2.55 -9.64
C ALA A 190 19.10 1.60 -10.84
N GLY A 191 19.35 2.12 -12.04
CA GLY A 191 19.09 1.39 -13.27
C GLY A 191 17.61 1.03 -13.38
N ASN A 192 17.32 -0.26 -13.53
CA ASN A 192 15.96 -0.80 -13.55
C ASN A 192 15.63 -1.64 -12.30
N ALA A 193 16.26 -1.36 -11.15
CA ALA A 193 16.12 -2.13 -9.93
C ALA A 193 15.56 -1.31 -8.78
N ASP A 194 14.75 -1.94 -7.94
CA ASP A 194 14.31 -1.44 -6.64
C ASP A 194 14.34 -2.55 -5.58
N ILE A 195 14.14 -2.17 -4.31
CA ILE A 195 14.15 -3.07 -3.18
C ILE A 195 12.78 -3.02 -2.51
N ARG A 196 12.14 -4.18 -2.34
CA ARG A 196 10.96 -4.36 -1.51
C ARG A 196 11.35 -4.87 -0.13
N CYS A 197 11.06 -4.08 0.90
CA CYS A 197 11.09 -4.50 2.29
C CYS A 197 9.68 -4.86 2.76
N PHE A 198 9.53 -5.99 3.44
CA PHE A 198 8.30 -6.33 4.13
C PHE A 198 8.49 -6.08 5.63
N VAL A 199 7.68 -5.15 6.16
CA VAL A 199 7.75 -4.71 7.54
C VAL A 199 6.54 -5.24 8.30
N ILE A 200 6.76 -5.78 9.50
CA ILE A 200 5.73 -6.15 10.48
C ILE A 200 6.16 -5.56 11.82
N GLY A 201 5.34 -4.67 12.38
CA GLY A 201 5.67 -3.94 13.59
C GLY A 201 7.00 -3.18 13.45
N ASP A 202 7.97 -3.55 14.25
CA ASP A 202 9.30 -2.93 14.33
C ASP A 202 10.39 -3.73 13.58
N GLN A 203 10.02 -4.65 12.70
CA GLN A 203 10.97 -5.53 12.05
C GLN A 203 10.77 -5.57 10.53
N VAL A 204 11.88 -5.55 9.79
CA VAL A 204 11.92 -5.95 8.38
C VAL A 204 12.06 -7.47 8.37
N VAL A 205 10.97 -8.18 8.09
CA VAL A 205 10.92 -9.65 8.12
C VAL A 205 11.43 -10.29 6.85
N ALA A 206 11.33 -9.61 5.71
CA ALA A 206 11.83 -10.10 4.44
C ALA A 206 12.23 -8.94 3.53
N THR A 207 13.21 -9.19 2.66
CA THR A 207 13.67 -8.26 1.62
C THR A 207 13.85 -8.99 0.30
N MET A 208 13.57 -8.30 -0.80
CA MET A 208 13.89 -8.76 -2.14
C MET A 208 14.26 -7.57 -3.03
N GLN A 209 15.20 -7.77 -3.91
CA GLN A 209 15.45 -6.87 -5.03
C GLN A 209 14.55 -7.29 -6.19
N ARG A 210 13.93 -6.30 -6.84
CA ARG A 210 13.20 -6.49 -8.09
C ARG A 210 14.02 -5.85 -9.20
N ILE A 211 14.13 -6.54 -10.34
CA ILE A 211 14.93 -6.10 -11.48
C ILE A 211 14.03 -6.15 -12.71
N GLY A 212 13.84 -5.02 -13.36
CA GLY A 212 13.06 -4.90 -14.60
C GLY A 212 13.73 -5.65 -15.75
N GLN A 213 12.98 -5.89 -16.83
CA GLN A 213 13.54 -6.41 -18.06
C GLN A 213 14.39 -5.34 -18.76
N ASP A 214 15.27 -5.77 -19.65
CA ASP A 214 16.07 -4.85 -20.47
C ASP A 214 15.18 -3.90 -21.26
N GLY A 215 15.45 -2.60 -21.15
CA GLY A 215 14.64 -1.53 -21.76
C GLY A 215 13.41 -1.12 -20.97
N GLU A 216 13.10 -1.77 -19.84
CA GLU A 216 12.00 -1.37 -18.92
C GLU A 216 12.61 -0.73 -17.66
N PHE A 217 12.31 0.53 -17.42
CA PHE A 217 12.80 1.27 -16.24
C PHE A 217 12.09 0.90 -14.94
N ARG A 218 10.93 0.23 -15.02
CA ARG A 218 10.15 -0.19 -13.86
C ARG A 218 10.54 -1.59 -13.42
N ALA A 219 10.89 -1.77 -12.16
CA ALA A 219 11.27 -3.04 -11.55
C ALA A 219 10.10 -3.97 -11.20
N ASN A 220 8.88 -3.66 -11.62
CA ASN A 220 7.67 -4.40 -11.21
C ASN A 220 7.62 -5.83 -11.76
N CYS A 221 7.54 -6.82 -10.86
CA CYS A 221 7.48 -8.26 -11.22
C CYS A 221 6.29 -8.63 -12.11
N HIS A 222 5.16 -7.92 -12.00
CA HIS A 222 3.99 -8.13 -12.87
C HIS A 222 4.24 -7.82 -14.36
N ARG A 223 5.40 -7.21 -14.66
CA ARG A 223 5.86 -6.91 -16.03
C ARG A 223 6.98 -7.81 -16.48
N GLY A 224 7.14 -8.99 -15.84
CA GLY A 224 8.18 -9.97 -16.21
C GLY A 224 9.55 -9.71 -15.56
N GLY A 225 9.63 -8.79 -14.60
CA GLY A 225 10.85 -8.56 -13.82
C GLY A 225 11.28 -9.78 -13.02
N LYS A 226 12.57 -9.89 -12.72
CA LYS A 226 13.16 -10.91 -11.85
C LYS A 226 13.16 -10.45 -10.39
N THR A 227 13.21 -11.41 -9.48
CA THR A 227 13.41 -11.14 -8.05
C THR A 227 14.60 -11.91 -7.53
N GLU A 228 15.37 -11.25 -6.68
CA GLU A 228 16.53 -11.82 -6.02
C GLU A 228 16.49 -11.54 -4.52
N LYS A 229 16.99 -12.49 -3.73
CA LYS A 229 17.13 -12.29 -2.30
C LYS A 229 18.26 -11.30 -2.04
N ILE A 230 18.01 -10.27 -1.25
CA ILE A 230 19.00 -9.28 -0.84
C ILE A 230 19.02 -9.17 0.69
N THR A 231 20.18 -8.84 1.23
CA THR A 231 20.35 -8.54 2.65
C THR A 231 20.68 -7.07 2.80
N LEU A 232 19.91 -6.36 3.63
CA LEU A 232 20.14 -4.97 3.97
C LEU A 232 20.89 -4.86 5.30
N SER A 233 21.69 -3.82 5.44
CA SER A 233 22.26 -3.40 6.72
C SER A 233 21.16 -3.00 7.70
N ASP A 234 21.46 -2.91 8.98
CA ASP A 234 20.46 -2.51 9.97
C ASP A 234 20.04 -1.05 9.80
N ASP A 235 20.95 -0.16 9.38
CA ASP A 235 20.62 1.23 9.05
C ASP A 235 19.63 1.32 7.87
N GLU A 236 19.81 0.52 6.83
CA GLU A 236 18.90 0.46 5.69
C GLU A 236 17.52 -0.09 6.08
N LYS A 237 17.47 -1.13 6.92
CA LYS A 237 16.20 -1.65 7.47
C LYS A 237 15.49 -0.59 8.32
N GLN A 238 16.22 0.23 9.07
CA GLN A 238 15.62 1.32 9.86
C GLN A 238 14.93 2.38 9.00
N ILE A 239 15.37 2.59 7.75
CA ILE A 239 14.67 3.47 6.81
C ILE A 239 13.26 2.93 6.52
N ALA A 240 13.13 1.63 6.22
CA ALA A 240 11.84 1.01 5.95
C ALA A 240 10.92 0.99 7.18
N ILE A 241 11.46 0.72 8.37
CA ILE A 241 10.70 0.74 9.63
C ILE A 241 10.19 2.15 9.93
N ARG A 242 11.05 3.17 9.84
CA ARG A 242 10.65 4.57 10.04
C ARG A 242 9.60 5.02 9.05
N ALA A 243 9.73 4.63 7.77
CA ALA A 243 8.74 4.93 6.76
C ALA A 243 7.37 4.31 7.06
N THR A 244 7.35 3.04 7.50
CA THR A 244 6.14 2.33 7.91
C THR A 244 5.44 3.04 9.07
N LYS A 245 6.19 3.36 10.12
CA LYS A 245 5.68 4.07 11.31
C LYS A 245 5.19 5.48 11.01
N ALA A 246 5.92 6.22 10.17
CA ALA A 246 5.52 7.57 9.77
C ALA A 246 4.13 7.60 9.11
N ILE A 247 3.84 6.63 8.26
CA ILE A 247 2.52 6.47 7.62
C ILE A 247 1.44 6.01 8.62
N GLY A 248 1.85 5.40 9.76
CA GLY A 248 0.98 4.84 10.78
C GLY A 248 0.60 3.38 10.52
N LEU A 249 1.39 2.65 9.71
CA LEU A 249 1.14 1.25 9.40
C LEU A 249 1.89 0.33 10.36
N ASP A 250 1.28 -0.82 10.65
CA ASP A 250 1.91 -1.93 11.36
C ASP A 250 2.45 -2.99 10.38
N VAL A 251 1.77 -3.17 9.25
CA VAL A 251 2.22 -4.07 8.19
C VAL A 251 2.32 -3.29 6.89
N ALA A 252 3.51 -3.28 6.30
CA ALA A 252 3.77 -2.54 5.07
C ALA A 252 4.74 -3.24 4.12
N GLY A 253 4.59 -2.94 2.84
CA GLY A 253 5.62 -3.16 1.84
C GLY A 253 6.27 -1.83 1.48
N VAL A 254 7.52 -1.64 1.84
CA VAL A 254 8.27 -0.41 1.56
C VAL A 254 9.15 -0.61 0.34
N ASP A 255 8.98 0.24 -0.66
CA ASP A 255 9.81 0.23 -1.87
C ASP A 255 10.91 1.27 -1.74
N LEU A 256 12.15 0.80 -1.81
CA LEU A 256 13.37 1.60 -1.70
C LEU A 256 14.11 1.60 -3.03
N ILE A 257 14.83 2.69 -3.29
CA ILE A 257 15.67 2.83 -4.48
C ILE A 257 17.04 3.39 -4.09
N HIS A 258 18.10 2.83 -4.69
CA HIS A 258 19.46 3.35 -4.51
C HIS A 258 19.64 4.65 -5.28
N SER A 259 20.16 5.67 -4.60
CA SER A 259 20.60 6.93 -5.21
C SER A 259 22.08 7.19 -4.89
N LYS A 260 22.70 8.16 -5.54
CA LYS A 260 24.09 8.62 -5.24
C LYS A 260 24.32 8.92 -3.76
N ASN A 261 23.27 9.30 -3.06
CA ASN A 261 23.34 9.73 -1.67
C ASN A 261 22.74 8.70 -0.70
N GLY A 262 22.58 7.42 -1.09
CA GLY A 262 21.97 6.36 -0.30
C GLY A 262 20.51 6.09 -0.67
N LEU A 263 19.82 5.30 0.14
CA LEU A 263 18.47 4.86 -0.15
C LEU A 263 17.42 5.98 -0.03
N LEU A 264 16.47 5.97 -0.95
CA LEU A 264 15.26 6.78 -0.95
C LEU A 264 14.04 5.87 -0.88
N VAL A 265 12.97 6.32 -0.20
CA VAL A 265 11.68 5.63 -0.17
C VAL A 265 10.85 6.09 -1.37
N LEU A 266 10.49 5.14 -2.25
CA LEU A 266 9.62 5.41 -3.39
C LEU A 266 8.13 5.39 -3.01
N GLU A 267 7.76 4.38 -2.20
CA GLU A 267 6.36 4.09 -1.87
C GLU A 267 6.25 3.24 -0.60
N VAL A 268 5.18 3.44 0.16
CA VAL A 268 4.79 2.58 1.29
C VAL A 268 3.43 1.99 1.01
N ASN A 269 3.35 0.67 0.90
CA ASN A 269 2.15 -0.06 0.52
C ASN A 269 1.45 -0.65 1.75
N ALA A 270 0.20 -0.25 2.02
CA ALA A 270 -0.59 -0.73 3.17
C ALA A 270 -1.15 -2.17 3.00
N SER A 271 -1.14 -2.69 1.77
CA SER A 271 -1.63 -4.04 1.46
C SER A 271 -0.67 -4.75 0.49
N PRO A 272 0.57 -5.03 0.93
CA PRO A 272 1.59 -5.61 0.05
C PRO A 272 1.26 -7.05 -0.33
N GLY A 273 1.58 -7.43 -1.58
CA GLY A 273 1.48 -8.80 -2.04
C GLY A 273 2.49 -9.71 -1.33
N LEU A 274 2.07 -10.94 -0.99
CA LEU A 274 2.94 -11.92 -0.31
C LEU A 274 3.69 -12.84 -1.29
N GLU A 275 3.10 -13.10 -2.47
CA GLU A 275 3.56 -14.19 -3.34
C GLU A 275 5.04 -14.12 -3.70
N MET A 276 5.46 -13.02 -4.31
CA MET A 276 6.83 -12.92 -4.80
C MET A 276 7.84 -12.87 -3.66
N ILE A 277 7.53 -12.14 -2.60
CA ILE A 277 8.48 -11.99 -1.49
C ILE A 277 8.58 -13.26 -0.64
N GLU A 278 7.49 -14.02 -0.43
CA GLU A 278 7.56 -15.35 0.21
C GLU A 278 8.36 -16.35 -0.64
N LYS A 279 8.10 -16.39 -1.96
CA LYS A 279 8.84 -17.26 -2.89
C LYS A 279 10.33 -16.92 -2.95
N THR A 280 10.68 -15.63 -2.95
CA THR A 280 12.08 -15.19 -3.07
C THR A 280 12.84 -15.33 -1.76
N SER A 281 12.22 -15.00 -0.63
CA SER A 281 12.89 -15.05 0.68
C SER A 281 12.85 -16.43 1.34
N GLY A 282 11.86 -17.26 1.02
CA GLY A 282 11.56 -18.51 1.70
C GLY A 282 10.91 -18.33 3.08
N ILE A 283 10.43 -17.14 3.42
CA ILE A 283 9.89 -16.79 4.74
C ILE A 283 8.36 -16.86 4.70
N ASP A 284 7.75 -17.53 5.68
CA ASP A 284 6.30 -17.58 5.88
C ASP A 284 5.80 -16.27 6.52
N ILE A 285 5.58 -15.26 5.68
CA ILE A 285 5.16 -13.92 6.10
C ILE A 285 3.71 -13.94 6.58
N ALA A 286 2.86 -14.73 5.94
CA ALA A 286 1.45 -14.83 6.33
C ALA A 286 1.29 -15.28 7.80
N THR A 287 2.05 -16.28 8.24
CA THR A 287 2.04 -16.71 9.64
C THR A 287 2.56 -15.61 10.57
N GLN A 288 3.61 -14.89 10.19
CA GLN A 288 4.14 -13.80 11.02
C GLN A 288 3.13 -12.64 11.18
N ILE A 289 2.33 -12.35 10.15
CA ILE A 289 1.25 -11.35 10.26
C ILE A 289 0.20 -11.81 11.29
N ILE A 290 -0.23 -13.09 11.26
CA ILE A 290 -1.24 -13.59 12.20
C ILE A 290 -0.70 -13.59 13.64
N VAL A 291 0.56 -14.00 13.86
CA VAL A 291 1.21 -13.94 15.18
C VAL A 291 1.34 -12.49 15.68
N TYR A 292 1.63 -11.54 14.78
CA TYR A 292 1.63 -10.11 15.14
C TYR A 292 0.24 -9.65 15.60
N VAL A 293 -0.83 -10.05 14.91
CA VAL A 293 -2.21 -9.75 15.31
C VAL A 293 -2.52 -10.26 16.72
N GLU A 294 -2.13 -11.51 17.05
CA GLU A 294 -2.33 -12.09 18.40
C GLU A 294 -1.67 -11.24 19.48
N THR A 295 -0.43 -10.82 19.22
CA THR A 295 0.36 -10.01 20.17
C THR A 295 -0.24 -8.61 20.33
N ALA A 296 -0.61 -7.97 19.21
CA ALA A 296 -1.14 -6.61 19.20
C ALA A 296 -2.50 -6.51 19.93
N ILE A 297 -3.41 -7.46 19.72
CA ILE A 297 -4.70 -7.52 20.44
C ILE A 297 -4.46 -7.69 21.95
N SER A 298 -3.55 -8.56 22.34
CA SER A 298 -3.24 -8.80 23.76
C SER A 298 -2.74 -7.53 24.46
N CYS A 299 -2.15 -6.60 23.72
CA CYS A 299 -1.73 -5.29 24.23
C CYS A 299 -2.86 -4.23 24.21
N HIS A 300 -3.85 -4.39 23.34
CA HIS A 300 -4.96 -3.43 23.18
C HIS A 300 -6.09 -3.63 24.22
N VAL A 301 -6.23 -4.82 24.74
CA VAL A 301 -7.28 -5.20 25.72
C VAL A 301 -6.90 -4.85 27.17
N LYS A 302 -5.70 -4.32 27.40
CA LYS A 302 -5.26 -3.77 28.68
C LYS A 302 -5.40 -2.26 28.72
#